data_ad19ef92b660ff58189c25c32db01ed3
#
_entry.id   ad19ef92b660ff58189c25c32db01ed3
#
_cell.length_a   1.000
_cell.length_b   1.000
_cell.length_c   1.000
_cell.angle_alpha   90.00
_cell.angle_beta   90.00
_cell.angle_gamma   90.00
#
_symmetry.space_group_name_H-M   'P 1'
#
loop_
_entity.id
_entity.type
_entity.pdbx_description
1 polymer ?
#
loop_
_entity_poly.entity_id
_entity_poly.type
_entity_poly.pdbx_seq_one_letter_code
_entity_poly.pdbx_strand_id
1 'polypeptide(L)'
;SVNMAKKVIREFRPDIAIGVGGYASAPLLWAAERMGVPVLIQEQNGFAGLTNKILGKKAKAICVAYEGMERFFPADRIVLTGNPIRKEIVPATAQMKEEAIRFYGLDPEKKHIFIVGGSLGSGTLNNAMKKWITDGCPGGEGLEVIWQCGRYYKPGTDAFMKEAQENGLGGGCLGYIHH
;
A
#
# COMPACT_ATOMS: atom_id res chain seq x y z
N SER A 1 4.85 26.03 -4.43
CA SER A 1 3.89 27.15 -4.34
C SER A 1 3.00 27.20 -5.57
N VAL A 2 1.81 27.82 -5.48
CA VAL A 2 0.88 27.97 -6.61
C VAL A 2 1.51 28.70 -7.80
N ASN A 3 2.36 29.69 -7.56
CA ASN A 3 3.05 30.42 -8.64
C ASN A 3 3.99 29.50 -9.43
N MET A 4 4.71 28.62 -8.77
CA MET A 4 5.54 27.61 -9.43
C MET A 4 4.66 26.64 -10.26
N ALA A 5 3.55 26.18 -9.69
CA ALA A 5 2.59 25.33 -10.39
C ALA A 5 2.07 26.00 -11.69
N LYS A 6 1.69 27.28 -11.62
CA LYS A 6 1.27 28.03 -12.82
C LYS A 6 2.37 28.13 -13.86
N LYS A 7 3.63 28.32 -13.45
CA LYS A 7 4.77 28.35 -14.36
C LYS A 7 4.93 27.01 -15.07
N VAL A 8 4.94 25.90 -14.33
CA VAL A 8 5.03 24.55 -14.89
C VAL A 8 3.91 24.28 -15.89
N ILE A 9 2.65 24.63 -15.56
CA ILE A 9 1.51 24.41 -16.47
C ILE A 9 1.65 25.22 -17.76
N ARG A 10 2.12 26.49 -17.69
CA ARG A 10 2.35 27.31 -18.89
C ARG A 10 3.44 26.75 -19.80
N GLU A 11 4.51 26.24 -19.21
CA GLU A 11 5.65 25.69 -19.95
C GLU A 11 5.31 24.31 -20.55
N PHE A 12 4.70 23.43 -19.73
CA PHE A 12 4.38 22.05 -20.14
C PHE A 12 3.12 21.96 -21.03
N ARG A 13 2.17 22.88 -20.87
CA ARG A 13 0.88 22.93 -21.60
C ARG A 13 0.13 21.60 -21.59
N PRO A 14 -0.21 21.02 -20.41
CA PRO A 14 -0.88 19.73 -20.33
C PRO A 14 -2.32 19.84 -20.88
N ASP A 15 -2.78 18.79 -21.55
CA ASP A 15 -4.17 18.62 -21.97
C ASP A 15 -5.07 18.22 -20.78
N ILE A 16 -4.49 17.56 -19.76
CA ILE A 16 -5.17 17.11 -18.55
C ILE A 16 -4.18 17.09 -17.37
N ALA A 17 -4.68 17.37 -16.18
CA ALA A 17 -3.94 17.19 -14.95
C ALA A 17 -4.59 16.09 -14.10
N ILE A 18 -3.79 15.10 -13.65
CA ILE A 18 -4.27 13.96 -12.85
C ILE A 18 -3.72 14.06 -11.45
N GLY A 19 -4.59 13.93 -10.46
CA GLY A 19 -4.24 13.93 -9.04
C GLY A 19 -4.62 12.64 -8.36
N VAL A 20 -3.64 12.07 -7.63
CA VAL A 20 -3.81 10.84 -6.86
C VAL A 20 -3.81 11.09 -5.35
N GLY A 21 -4.11 12.32 -4.94
CA GLY A 21 -4.14 12.73 -3.54
C GLY A 21 -2.80 13.26 -3.03
N GLY A 22 -2.75 13.49 -1.72
CA GLY A 22 -1.60 14.09 -1.03
C GLY A 22 -1.52 15.62 -1.12
N TYR A 23 -0.80 16.22 -0.17
CA TYR A 23 -0.67 17.69 -0.08
C TYR A 23 0.10 18.29 -1.26
N ALA A 24 1.04 17.54 -1.82
CA ALA A 24 1.89 18.01 -2.91
C ALA A 24 1.11 18.24 -4.21
N SER A 25 0.05 17.48 -4.47
CA SER A 25 -0.78 17.61 -5.66
C SER A 25 -1.70 18.84 -5.63
N ALA A 26 -2.08 19.30 -4.43
CA ALA A 26 -3.07 20.37 -4.27
C ALA A 26 -2.72 21.66 -5.01
N PRO A 27 -1.52 22.26 -4.88
CA PRO A 27 -1.19 23.50 -5.58
C PRO A 27 -1.19 23.37 -7.10
N LEU A 28 -0.77 22.21 -7.62
CA LEU A 28 -0.71 21.97 -9.06
C LEU A 28 -2.12 21.82 -9.65
N LEU A 29 -2.95 20.97 -9.07
CA LEU A 29 -4.31 20.72 -9.55
C LEU A 29 -5.19 21.97 -9.40
N TRP A 30 -5.06 22.69 -8.29
CA TRP A 30 -5.76 23.95 -8.11
C TRP A 30 -5.37 25.01 -9.14
N ALA A 31 -4.08 25.09 -9.50
CA ALA A 31 -3.62 25.98 -10.57
C ALA A 31 -4.15 25.51 -11.94
N ALA A 32 -4.14 24.22 -12.21
CA ALA A 32 -4.68 23.63 -13.44
C ALA A 32 -6.15 23.98 -13.63
N GLU A 33 -7.00 23.77 -12.62
CA GLU A 33 -8.42 24.15 -12.65
C GLU A 33 -8.63 25.64 -12.98
N ARG A 34 -7.84 26.52 -12.35
CA ARG A 34 -7.94 27.98 -12.58
C ARG A 34 -7.40 28.43 -13.93
N MET A 35 -6.57 27.63 -14.54
CA MET A 35 -6.03 27.88 -15.89
C MET A 35 -6.82 27.19 -17.00
N GLY A 36 -7.96 26.55 -16.65
CA GLY A 36 -8.84 25.89 -17.61
C GLY A 36 -8.35 24.51 -18.06
N VAL A 37 -7.32 23.94 -17.41
CA VAL A 37 -6.86 22.59 -17.69
C VAL A 37 -7.80 21.60 -16.98
N PRO A 38 -8.39 20.63 -17.69
CA PRO A 38 -9.23 19.61 -17.08
C PRO A 38 -8.49 18.84 -16.01
N VAL A 39 -9.16 18.60 -14.87
CA VAL A 39 -8.58 17.85 -13.75
C VAL A 39 -9.34 16.55 -13.56
N LEU A 40 -8.61 15.45 -13.47
CA LEU A 40 -9.08 14.15 -13.00
C LEU A 40 -8.48 13.85 -11.64
N ILE A 41 -9.30 13.34 -10.73
CA ILE A 41 -8.87 12.90 -9.41
C ILE A 41 -9.06 11.39 -9.27
N GLN A 42 -8.11 10.72 -8.62
CA GLN A 42 -8.25 9.34 -8.20
C GLN A 42 -8.20 9.28 -6.67
N GLU A 43 -9.23 8.69 -6.05
CA GLU A 43 -9.32 8.47 -4.59
C GLU A 43 -9.22 6.98 -4.28
N GLN A 44 -8.18 6.59 -3.55
CA GLN A 44 -7.85 5.21 -3.23
C GLN A 44 -8.59 4.66 -2.02
N ASN A 45 -9.11 5.54 -1.17
CA ASN A 45 -9.65 5.18 0.13
C ASN A 45 -11.17 5.29 0.17
N GLY A 46 -11.81 4.53 1.04
CA GLY A 46 -13.24 4.65 1.32
C GLY A 46 -13.62 5.94 2.08
N PHE A 47 -12.64 6.75 2.48
CA PHE A 47 -12.80 8.09 3.05
C PHE A 47 -11.91 9.08 2.31
N ALA A 48 -12.52 10.06 1.66
CA ALA A 48 -11.79 10.99 0.81
C ALA A 48 -10.86 11.91 1.61
N GLY A 49 -9.64 12.06 1.12
CA GLY A 49 -8.68 13.02 1.64
C GLY A 49 -9.13 14.47 1.45
N LEU A 50 -8.66 15.37 2.33
CA LEU A 50 -9.05 16.79 2.29
C LEU A 50 -8.75 17.45 0.93
N THR A 51 -7.58 17.19 0.36
CA THR A 51 -7.19 17.69 -0.96
C THR A 51 -8.19 17.28 -2.03
N ASN A 52 -8.54 15.99 -2.08
CA ASN A 52 -9.49 15.46 -3.05
C ASN A 52 -10.90 16.01 -2.85
N LYS A 53 -11.35 16.21 -1.59
CA LYS A 53 -12.64 16.85 -1.29
C LYS A 53 -12.75 18.28 -1.82
N ILE A 54 -11.67 19.04 -1.70
CA ILE A 54 -11.64 20.45 -2.15
C ILE A 54 -11.64 20.50 -3.68
N LEU A 55 -10.74 19.75 -4.32
CA LEU A 55 -10.56 19.75 -5.77
C LEU A 55 -11.70 19.03 -6.50
N GLY A 56 -12.29 18.02 -5.90
CA GLY A 56 -13.41 17.26 -6.47
C GLY A 56 -14.64 18.09 -6.82
N LYS A 57 -14.80 19.26 -6.17
CA LYS A 57 -15.91 20.20 -6.49
C LYS A 57 -15.83 20.73 -7.92
N LYS A 58 -14.66 20.79 -8.54
CA LYS A 58 -14.42 21.32 -9.88
C LYS A 58 -13.79 20.31 -10.84
N ALA A 59 -13.33 19.17 -10.34
CA ALA A 59 -12.74 18.13 -11.17
C ALA A 59 -13.71 17.69 -12.27
N LYS A 60 -13.18 17.40 -13.45
CA LYS A 60 -13.94 16.91 -14.61
C LYS A 60 -14.45 15.49 -14.39
N ALA A 61 -13.63 14.64 -13.73
CA ALA A 61 -13.97 13.28 -13.36
C ALA A 61 -13.26 12.90 -12.04
N ILE A 62 -13.89 12.00 -11.28
CA ILE A 62 -13.39 11.52 -10.00
C ILE A 62 -13.45 10.00 -10.02
N CYS A 63 -12.31 9.37 -10.27
CA CYS A 63 -12.17 7.92 -10.20
C CYS A 63 -12.07 7.49 -8.74
N VAL A 64 -12.94 6.59 -8.31
CA VAL A 64 -13.00 6.12 -6.92
C VAL A 64 -12.78 4.62 -6.84
N ALA A 65 -12.18 4.18 -5.72
CA ALA A 65 -11.91 2.77 -5.48
C ALA A 65 -13.12 2.05 -4.88
N TYR A 66 -14.02 2.76 -4.21
CA TYR A 66 -15.13 2.20 -3.44
C TYR A 66 -16.43 2.88 -3.77
N GLU A 67 -17.53 2.19 -3.58
CA GLU A 67 -18.90 2.74 -3.62
C GLU A 67 -19.17 3.68 -2.44
N GLY A 68 -20.27 4.45 -2.50
CA GLY A 68 -20.69 5.34 -1.43
C GLY A 68 -19.87 6.62 -1.30
N MET A 69 -19.15 7.01 -2.37
CA MET A 69 -18.29 8.19 -2.38
C MET A 69 -19.03 9.49 -2.73
N GLU A 70 -20.30 9.42 -3.11
CA GLU A 70 -21.21 10.57 -3.32
C GLU A 70 -21.39 11.42 -2.08
N ARG A 71 -21.13 10.89 -0.90
CA ARG A 71 -21.07 11.65 0.36
C ARG A 71 -19.92 12.67 0.42
N PHE A 72 -18.95 12.55 -0.48
CA PHE A 72 -17.76 13.41 -0.54
C PHE A 72 -17.66 14.19 -1.85
N PHE A 73 -18.22 13.67 -2.92
CA PHE A 73 -18.03 14.18 -4.28
C PHE A 73 -19.37 14.31 -5.03
N PRO A 74 -19.45 15.20 -6.04
CA PRO A 74 -20.60 15.27 -6.92
C PRO A 74 -20.83 13.93 -7.63
N ALA A 75 -22.02 13.35 -7.48
CA ALA A 75 -22.35 12.02 -7.98
C ALA A 75 -22.20 11.89 -9.52
N ASP A 76 -22.53 12.97 -10.25
CA ASP A 76 -22.45 13.05 -11.72
C ASP A 76 -21.00 12.99 -12.27
N ARG A 77 -19.98 13.10 -11.41
CA ARG A 77 -18.57 13.08 -11.78
C ARG A 77 -17.83 11.86 -11.29
N ILE A 78 -18.48 11.03 -10.48
CA ILE A 78 -17.89 9.81 -9.93
C ILE A 78 -17.85 8.71 -10.98
N VAL A 79 -16.72 8.06 -11.09
CA VAL A 79 -16.51 6.85 -11.87
C VAL A 79 -15.90 5.78 -10.96
N LEU A 80 -16.59 4.68 -10.73
CA LEU A 80 -16.08 3.55 -9.96
C LEU A 80 -15.09 2.75 -10.82
N THR A 81 -13.81 2.95 -10.57
CA THR A 81 -12.72 2.31 -11.33
C THR A 81 -11.98 1.24 -10.54
N GLY A 82 -12.17 1.19 -9.22
CA GLY A 82 -11.25 0.48 -8.34
C GLY A 82 -9.91 1.19 -8.19
N ASN A 83 -9.00 0.58 -7.44
CA ASN A 83 -7.61 1.03 -7.38
C ASN A 83 -6.83 0.48 -8.58
N PRO A 84 -5.98 1.29 -9.21
CA PRO A 84 -5.09 0.78 -10.25
C PRO A 84 -4.06 -0.17 -9.63
N ILE A 85 -4.08 -1.41 -10.08
CA ILE A 85 -3.11 -2.45 -9.69
C ILE A 85 -2.30 -2.90 -10.90
N ARG A 86 -1.14 -3.44 -10.63
CA ARG A 86 -0.29 -3.99 -11.69
C ARG A 86 -0.97 -5.19 -12.36
N LYS A 87 -0.82 -5.31 -13.67
CA LYS A 87 -1.46 -6.38 -14.46
C LYS A 87 -0.95 -7.78 -14.08
N GLU A 88 0.25 -7.85 -13.51
CA GLU A 88 0.89 -9.09 -13.05
C GLU A 88 0.26 -9.63 -11.76
N ILE A 89 -0.52 -8.82 -11.04
CA ILE A 89 -1.27 -9.27 -9.85
C ILE A 89 -2.53 -9.97 -10.32
N VAL A 90 -2.45 -11.28 -10.46
CA VAL A 90 -3.53 -12.15 -10.89
C VAL A 90 -3.79 -13.23 -9.83
N PRO A 91 -4.95 -13.90 -9.84
CA PRO A 91 -5.18 -15.05 -8.97
C PRO A 91 -4.09 -16.10 -9.17
N ALA A 92 -3.51 -16.58 -8.06
CA ALA A 92 -2.40 -17.52 -8.12
C ALA A 92 -2.86 -18.90 -8.66
N THR A 93 -2.13 -19.41 -9.64
CA THR A 93 -2.27 -20.80 -10.12
C THR A 93 -1.54 -21.77 -9.18
N ALA A 94 -1.83 -23.06 -9.28
CA ALA A 94 -1.11 -24.10 -8.54
C ALA A 94 0.41 -24.04 -8.83
N GLN A 95 0.81 -23.87 -10.08
CA GLN A 95 2.21 -23.75 -10.48
C GLN A 95 2.89 -22.53 -9.83
N MET A 96 2.25 -21.35 -9.85
CA MET A 96 2.78 -20.16 -9.18
C MET A 96 2.96 -20.37 -7.68
N LYS A 97 2.06 -21.10 -7.03
CA LYS A 97 2.18 -21.45 -5.61
C LYS A 97 3.39 -22.35 -5.36
N GLU A 98 3.59 -23.41 -6.16
CA GLU A 98 4.73 -24.29 -6.04
C GLU A 98 6.08 -23.57 -6.27
N GLU A 99 6.11 -22.67 -7.27
CA GLU A 99 7.30 -21.83 -7.54
C GLU A 99 7.60 -20.90 -6.37
N ALA A 100 6.58 -20.29 -5.76
CA ALA A 100 6.74 -19.42 -4.58
C ALA A 100 7.24 -20.21 -3.36
N ILE A 101 6.68 -21.40 -3.09
CA ILE A 101 7.12 -22.28 -2.01
C ILE A 101 8.60 -22.61 -2.18
N ARG A 102 9.02 -22.99 -3.39
CA ARG A 102 10.45 -23.26 -3.68
C ARG A 102 11.33 -22.01 -3.55
N PHE A 103 10.86 -20.89 -4.07
CA PHE A 103 11.61 -19.63 -4.02
C PHE A 103 11.88 -19.16 -2.59
N TYR A 104 10.87 -19.25 -1.71
CA TYR A 104 11.00 -18.84 -0.31
C TYR A 104 11.51 -19.97 0.62
N GLY A 105 11.76 -21.17 0.10
CA GLY A 105 12.24 -22.31 0.89
C GLY A 105 11.24 -22.78 1.95
N LEU A 106 9.94 -22.74 1.62
CA LEU A 106 8.85 -23.07 2.54
C LEU A 106 8.52 -24.57 2.49
N ASP A 107 7.94 -25.07 3.58
CA ASP A 107 7.43 -26.43 3.67
C ASP A 107 6.07 -26.53 2.95
N PRO A 108 5.93 -27.33 1.87
CA PRO A 108 4.67 -27.43 1.12
C PRO A 108 3.49 -28.00 1.93
N GLU A 109 3.75 -28.72 3.02
CA GLU A 109 2.72 -29.34 3.87
C GLU A 109 2.16 -28.35 4.90
N LYS A 110 2.79 -27.20 5.08
CA LYS A 110 2.34 -26.17 6.03
C LYS A 110 1.41 -25.14 5.38
N LYS A 111 0.66 -24.45 6.22
CA LYS A 111 -0.07 -23.24 5.82
C LYS A 111 0.85 -22.04 5.90
N HIS A 112 0.79 -21.18 4.90
CA HIS A 112 1.65 -20.00 4.81
C HIS A 112 0.87 -18.72 5.09
N ILE A 113 1.44 -17.86 5.92
CA ILE A 113 0.92 -16.54 6.24
C ILE A 113 1.93 -15.50 5.76
N PHE A 114 1.48 -14.54 4.96
CA PHE A 114 2.29 -13.38 4.57
C PHE A 114 1.91 -12.16 5.38
N ILE A 115 2.87 -11.61 6.14
CA ILE A 115 2.70 -10.41 6.95
C ILE A 115 3.54 -9.30 6.33
N VAL A 116 2.89 -8.20 5.94
CA VAL A 116 3.53 -7.09 5.24
C VAL A 116 3.08 -5.74 5.80
N GLY A 117 4.05 -4.93 6.20
CA GLY A 117 3.85 -3.60 6.78
C GLY A 117 3.95 -2.45 5.78
N GLY A 118 4.07 -2.74 4.47
CA GLY A 118 4.35 -1.76 3.43
C GLY A 118 5.85 -1.45 3.30
N SER A 119 6.22 -0.53 2.40
CA SER A 119 7.62 -0.27 2.02
C SER A 119 8.53 0.19 3.17
N LEU A 120 7.97 0.92 4.14
CA LEU A 120 8.71 1.39 5.32
C LEU A 120 8.60 0.42 6.51
N GLY A 121 7.69 -0.55 6.43
CA GLY A 121 7.33 -1.42 7.54
C GLY A 121 6.26 -0.80 8.46
N SER A 122 5.73 -1.60 9.36
CA SER A 122 4.74 -1.20 10.37
C SER A 122 5.22 -1.59 11.76
N GLY A 123 5.45 -0.60 12.62
CA GLY A 123 5.87 -0.85 14.01
C GLY A 123 4.87 -1.73 14.76
N THR A 124 3.57 -1.51 14.56
CA THR A 124 2.51 -2.31 15.19
C THR A 124 2.59 -3.78 14.78
N LEU A 125 2.71 -4.07 13.47
CA LEU A 125 2.83 -5.44 12.97
C LEU A 125 4.14 -6.09 13.45
N ASN A 126 5.25 -5.35 13.37
CA ASN A 126 6.55 -5.86 13.80
C ASN A 126 6.57 -6.19 15.29
N ASN A 127 5.97 -5.34 16.13
CA ASN A 127 5.87 -5.61 17.56
C ASN A 127 4.95 -6.80 17.88
N ALA A 128 3.84 -6.94 17.15
CA ALA A 128 2.96 -8.10 17.29
C ALA A 128 3.68 -9.40 16.91
N MET A 129 4.46 -9.39 15.82
CA MET A 129 5.26 -10.54 15.40
C MET A 129 6.31 -10.92 16.43
N LYS A 130 7.07 -9.94 16.92
CA LYS A 130 8.08 -10.17 17.97
C LYS A 130 7.44 -10.77 19.23
N LYS A 131 6.30 -10.21 19.66
CA LYS A 131 5.58 -10.74 20.81
C LYS A 131 5.11 -12.18 20.58
N TRP A 132 4.52 -12.48 19.43
CA TRP A 132 4.06 -13.82 19.10
C TRP A 132 5.20 -14.85 19.12
N ILE A 133 6.39 -14.49 18.59
CA ILE A 133 7.59 -15.32 18.62
C ILE A 133 8.07 -15.52 20.07
N THR A 134 8.12 -14.44 20.87
CA THR A 134 8.53 -14.50 22.28
C THR A 134 7.59 -15.36 23.11
N ASP A 135 6.30 -15.35 22.82
CA ASP A 135 5.29 -16.17 23.48
C ASP A 135 5.33 -17.65 23.03
N GLY A 136 6.28 -18.05 22.17
CA GLY A 136 6.44 -19.43 21.68
C GLY A 136 5.55 -19.79 20.51
N CYS A 137 5.12 -18.82 19.70
CA CYS A 137 4.26 -18.99 18.52
C CYS A 137 2.94 -19.73 18.81
N PRO A 138 2.12 -19.28 19.75
CA PRO A 138 0.88 -20.00 20.11
C PRO A 138 -0.05 -20.16 18.88
N GLY A 139 -0.51 -21.37 18.64
CA GLY A 139 -1.33 -21.71 17.45
C GLY A 139 -0.55 -21.74 16.14
N GLY A 140 0.77 -21.80 16.21
CA GLY A 140 1.68 -21.81 15.07
C GLY A 140 2.00 -23.21 14.54
N GLU A 141 1.45 -24.27 15.12
CA GLU A 141 1.66 -25.64 14.65
C GLU A 141 1.15 -25.77 13.20
N GLY A 142 2.01 -26.24 12.29
CA GLY A 142 1.68 -26.38 10.88
C GLY A 142 1.54 -25.03 10.12
N LEU A 143 2.06 -23.95 10.69
CA LEU A 143 2.15 -22.64 10.03
C LEU A 143 3.61 -22.30 9.68
N GLU A 144 3.78 -21.59 8.59
CA GLU A 144 5.00 -20.83 8.29
C GLU A 144 4.66 -19.38 7.94
N VAL A 145 5.45 -18.46 8.44
CA VAL A 145 5.22 -17.02 8.25
C VAL A 145 6.31 -16.43 7.37
N ILE A 146 5.89 -15.75 6.29
CA ILE A 146 6.73 -14.83 5.55
C ILE A 146 6.49 -13.45 6.14
N TRP A 147 7.53 -12.88 6.76
CA TRP A 147 7.41 -11.58 7.43
C TRP A 147 8.24 -10.51 6.74
N GLN A 148 7.56 -9.53 6.13
CA GLN A 148 8.18 -8.32 5.60
C GLN A 148 8.18 -7.25 6.68
N CYS A 149 9.32 -7.06 7.34
CA CYS A 149 9.46 -6.12 8.45
C CYS A 149 9.64 -4.66 8.00
N GLY A 150 10.07 -4.44 6.77
CA GLY A 150 10.39 -3.13 6.21
C GLY A 150 11.82 -2.68 6.51
N ARG A 151 12.39 -1.96 5.53
CA ARG A 151 13.80 -1.54 5.55
C ARG A 151 14.21 -0.81 6.82
N TYR A 152 13.33 0.04 7.33
CA TYR A 152 13.59 0.85 8.53
C TYR A 152 13.76 0.00 9.80
N TYR A 153 13.02 -1.09 9.89
CA TYR A 153 13.03 -1.98 11.08
C TYR A 153 14.01 -3.14 10.97
N LYS A 154 14.63 -3.33 9.79
CA LYS A 154 15.51 -4.46 9.52
C LYS A 154 16.59 -4.69 10.60
N PRO A 155 17.44 -3.70 10.98
CA PRO A 155 18.50 -3.94 11.94
C PRO A 155 17.99 -4.45 13.30
N GLY A 156 16.89 -3.86 13.79
CA GLY A 156 16.28 -4.28 15.05
C GLY A 156 15.52 -5.61 14.96
N THR A 157 15.08 -6.01 13.77
CA THR A 157 14.45 -7.31 13.55
C THR A 157 15.51 -8.40 13.43
N ASP A 158 16.61 -8.16 12.74
CA ASP A 158 17.72 -9.10 12.62
C ASP A 158 18.34 -9.40 14.00
N ALA A 159 18.57 -8.37 14.82
CA ALA A 159 19.05 -8.53 16.18
C ALA A 159 18.11 -9.37 17.06
N PHE A 160 16.81 -9.05 17.00
CA PHE A 160 15.78 -9.81 17.72
C PHE A 160 15.75 -11.28 17.28
N MET A 161 15.81 -11.55 15.98
CA MET A 161 15.75 -12.91 15.45
C MET A 161 16.95 -13.74 15.86
N LYS A 162 18.14 -13.14 15.89
CA LYS A 162 19.35 -13.80 16.39
C LYS A 162 19.19 -14.20 17.87
N GLU A 163 18.74 -13.28 18.70
CA GLU A 163 18.48 -13.54 20.11
C GLU A 163 17.39 -14.61 20.31
N ALA A 164 16.30 -14.53 19.55
CA ALA A 164 15.24 -15.52 19.61
C ALA A 164 15.73 -16.94 19.26
N GLN A 165 16.53 -17.07 18.22
CA GLN A 165 17.14 -18.36 17.83
C GLN A 165 18.08 -18.90 18.88
N GLU A 166 18.97 -18.07 19.47
CA GLU A 166 19.87 -18.43 20.55
C GLU A 166 19.10 -18.94 21.79
N ASN A 167 17.90 -18.41 22.03
CA ASN A 167 17.00 -18.85 23.09
C ASN A 167 16.05 -19.99 22.71
N GLY A 168 16.18 -20.55 21.50
CA GLY A 168 15.33 -21.66 21.02
C GLY A 168 13.89 -21.26 20.70
N LEU A 169 13.62 -19.95 20.51
CA LEU A 169 12.31 -19.43 20.18
C LEU A 169 12.08 -19.43 18.67
N GLY A 170 10.82 -19.52 18.25
CA GLY A 170 10.41 -19.39 16.83
C GLY A 170 10.70 -20.62 15.97
N GLY A 171 11.19 -21.72 16.54
CA GLY A 171 11.50 -22.95 15.79
C GLY A 171 10.28 -23.54 15.08
N GLY A 172 10.33 -23.63 13.75
CA GLY A 172 9.30 -24.27 12.93
C GLY A 172 8.11 -23.41 12.51
N CYS A 173 7.96 -22.19 13.05
CA CYS A 173 6.87 -21.28 12.66
C CYS A 173 7.31 -20.11 11.76
N LEU A 174 8.61 -19.92 11.56
CA LEU A 174 9.15 -18.86 10.72
C LEU A 174 9.72 -19.45 9.43
N GLY A 175 9.14 -19.08 8.29
CA GLY A 175 9.64 -19.48 6.98
C GLY A 175 10.69 -18.51 6.44
N TYR A 176 10.29 -17.25 6.20
CA TYR A 176 11.17 -16.28 5.53
C TYR A 176 10.96 -14.87 6.09
N ILE A 177 12.04 -14.15 6.36
CA ILE A 177 12.00 -12.72 6.75
C ILE A 177 12.51 -11.90 5.58
N HIS A 178 11.67 -11.03 5.05
CA HIS A 178 11.98 -10.13 3.94
C HIS A 178 12.02 -8.66 4.40
N HIS A 179 12.85 -7.88 3.72
CA HIS A 179 13.13 -6.48 4.05
C HIS A 179 12.54 -5.52 3.03
#